data_1a70c1f188816100e0445b32ce4b5def
#
_entry.id   1a70c1f188816100e0445b32ce4b5def
#
_cell.length_a   1.000
_cell.length_b   1.000
_cell.length_c   1.000
_cell.angle_alpha   90.00
_cell.angle_beta   90.00
_cell.angle_gamma   90.00
#
_symmetry.space_group_name_H-M   'P 1'
#
loop_
_entity.id
_entity.type
_entity.pdbx_description
1 polymer ?
#
loop_
_entity_poly.entity_id
_entity_poly.type
_entity_poly.pdbx_seq_one_letter_code
_entity_poly.pdbx_strand_id
1 'polypeptide(L)'
;IEKKILYISIGILSVSILLKIWQAYFNFKIGKIIHSVALKATSKDSLNDCISTSALLIGNIVLLFIQDIPFSLDGLLGILVSLFIIISGFKLIKETIDPLIGVSTNEEFVQKVIELLKSDPVVLGYHDLACHMYGPTKCFMTIHVEVDANQKILDVHDSIDNLERKVHEQFGIDLTIHMDPIVIDNEVINDLRQRVKGAIKEIHPKLSMHDFRVVVG
;
A
#
# COMPACT_ATOMS: atom_id res chain seq x y z
N ILE A 1 -8.08 47.97 7.57
CA ILE A 1 -7.56 47.56 6.21
C ILE A 1 -8.30 48.39 5.17
N GLU A 2 -7.54 49.03 4.24
CA GLU A 2 -8.19 49.82 3.17
C GLU A 2 -9.10 48.89 2.33
N LYS A 3 -10.36 49.31 2.09
CA LYS A 3 -11.35 48.58 1.31
C LYS A 3 -10.82 48.15 -0.08
N LYS A 4 -9.95 48.99 -0.70
CA LYS A 4 -9.30 48.72 -1.97
C LYS A 4 -8.44 47.44 -1.94
N ILE A 5 -7.68 47.19 -0.84
CA ILE A 5 -6.85 46.02 -0.66
C ILE A 5 -7.74 44.77 -0.53
N LEU A 6 -8.84 44.85 0.19
CA LEU A 6 -9.81 43.76 0.34
C LEU A 6 -10.41 43.32 -1.00
N TYR A 7 -10.83 44.27 -1.86
CA TYR A 7 -11.35 43.93 -3.18
C TYR A 7 -10.30 43.25 -4.08
N ILE A 8 -9.05 43.72 -4.02
CA ILE A 8 -7.95 43.11 -4.77
C ILE A 8 -7.70 41.66 -4.26
N SER A 9 -7.64 41.48 -2.94
CA SER A 9 -7.47 40.17 -2.32
C SER A 9 -8.58 39.18 -2.70
N ILE A 10 -9.86 39.63 -2.65
CA ILE A 10 -11.00 38.81 -3.06
C ILE A 10 -10.88 38.39 -4.52
N GLY A 11 -10.48 39.30 -5.42
CA GLY A 11 -10.27 39.00 -6.82
C GLY A 11 -9.18 37.92 -7.03
N ILE A 12 -8.03 38.10 -6.37
CA ILE A 12 -6.91 37.14 -6.46
C ILE A 12 -7.30 35.77 -5.90
N LEU A 13 -7.94 35.72 -4.72
CA LEU A 13 -8.36 34.47 -4.09
C LEU A 13 -9.41 33.73 -4.95
N SER A 14 -10.35 34.47 -5.55
CA SER A 14 -11.36 33.87 -6.44
C SER A 14 -10.73 33.22 -7.66
N VAL A 15 -9.80 33.90 -8.34
CA VAL A 15 -9.05 33.35 -9.48
C VAL A 15 -8.22 32.15 -9.05
N SER A 16 -7.57 32.22 -7.89
CA SER A 16 -6.78 31.09 -7.33
C SER A 16 -7.65 29.85 -7.12
N ILE A 17 -8.84 29.98 -6.54
CA ILE A 17 -9.79 28.89 -6.32
C ILE A 17 -10.18 28.25 -7.66
N LEU A 18 -10.51 29.03 -8.68
CA LEU A 18 -10.88 28.51 -9.98
C LEU A 18 -9.74 27.71 -10.62
N LEU A 19 -8.50 28.21 -10.55
CA LEU A 19 -7.31 27.51 -11.05
C LEU A 19 -7.06 26.21 -10.29
N LYS A 20 -7.21 26.20 -8.97
CA LYS A 20 -7.04 25.02 -8.14
C LYS A 20 -8.10 23.94 -8.39
N ILE A 21 -9.37 24.35 -8.61
CA ILE A 21 -10.44 23.44 -9.02
C ILE A 21 -10.11 22.79 -10.36
N TRP A 22 -9.69 23.59 -11.33
CA TRP A 22 -9.29 23.08 -12.64
C TRP A 22 -8.11 22.11 -12.52
N GLN A 23 -7.08 22.46 -11.76
CA GLN A 23 -5.91 21.61 -11.51
C GLN A 23 -6.29 20.30 -10.83
N ALA A 24 -7.16 20.36 -9.80
CA ALA A 24 -7.65 19.17 -9.11
C ALA A 24 -8.39 18.23 -10.07
N TYR A 25 -9.31 18.77 -10.88
CA TYR A 25 -10.05 17.98 -11.86
C TYR A 25 -9.13 17.36 -12.92
N PHE A 26 -8.19 18.14 -13.46
CA PHE A 26 -7.21 17.67 -14.44
C PHE A 26 -6.36 16.52 -13.89
N ASN A 27 -5.75 16.73 -12.73
CA ASN A 27 -4.90 15.72 -12.09
C ASN A 27 -5.69 14.47 -11.72
N PHE A 28 -6.94 14.62 -11.25
CA PHE A 28 -7.80 13.47 -10.95
C PHE A 28 -8.10 12.65 -12.20
N LYS A 29 -8.50 13.32 -13.29
CA LYS A 29 -8.85 12.67 -14.56
C LYS A 29 -7.66 11.94 -15.17
N ILE A 30 -6.52 12.60 -15.28
CA ILE A 30 -5.28 11.98 -15.81
C ILE A 30 -4.80 10.87 -14.88
N GLY A 31 -4.75 11.12 -13.56
CA GLY A 31 -4.34 10.13 -12.58
C GLY A 31 -5.21 8.88 -12.56
N LYS A 32 -6.49 9.00 -12.95
CA LYS A 32 -7.37 7.84 -13.13
C LYS A 32 -7.02 7.04 -14.40
N ILE A 33 -6.74 7.73 -15.50
CA ILE A 33 -6.43 7.10 -16.80
C ILE A 33 -5.11 6.33 -16.75
N ILE A 34 -4.06 6.94 -16.20
CA ILE A 34 -2.72 6.32 -16.16
C ILE A 34 -2.44 5.57 -14.84
N HIS A 35 -3.47 5.40 -13.99
CA HIS A 35 -3.37 4.73 -12.67
C HIS A 35 -2.30 5.33 -11.73
N SER A 36 -1.96 6.62 -11.88
CA SER A 36 -0.94 7.29 -11.09
C SER A 36 -1.46 7.68 -9.71
N VAL A 37 -0.84 7.11 -8.67
CA VAL A 37 -1.10 7.47 -7.26
C VAL A 37 -0.65 8.90 -6.98
N ALA A 38 0.50 9.33 -7.55
CA ALA A 38 1.03 10.67 -7.38
C ALA A 38 0.07 11.75 -7.91
N LEU A 39 -0.49 11.58 -9.12
CA LEU A 39 -1.46 12.54 -9.65
C LEU A 39 -2.77 12.59 -8.85
N LYS A 40 -3.22 11.45 -8.33
CA LYS A 40 -4.38 11.41 -7.43
C LYS A 40 -4.11 12.13 -6.11
N ALA A 41 -2.90 11.98 -5.56
CA ALA A 41 -2.47 12.70 -4.36
C ALA A 41 -2.41 14.21 -4.62
N THR A 42 -1.80 14.66 -5.74
CA THR A 42 -1.76 16.07 -6.15
C THR A 42 -3.16 16.64 -6.37
N SER A 43 -4.11 15.85 -6.88
CA SER A 43 -5.51 16.27 -7.00
C SER A 43 -6.15 16.53 -5.63
N LYS A 44 -5.95 15.66 -4.65
CA LYS A 44 -6.43 15.85 -3.27
C LYS A 44 -5.80 17.09 -2.62
N ASP A 45 -4.50 17.30 -2.83
CA ASP A 45 -3.77 18.47 -2.35
C ASP A 45 -4.37 19.76 -2.91
N SER A 46 -4.61 19.81 -4.22
CA SER A 46 -5.28 20.95 -4.86
C SER A 46 -6.69 21.21 -4.31
N LEU A 47 -7.44 20.17 -3.91
CA LEU A 47 -8.74 20.32 -3.24
C LEU A 47 -8.58 20.88 -1.82
N ASN A 48 -7.61 20.42 -1.06
CA ASN A 48 -7.31 20.96 0.26
C ASN A 48 -6.92 22.44 0.20
N ASP A 49 -6.14 22.82 -0.81
CA ASP A 49 -5.82 24.22 -1.11
C ASP A 49 -7.06 25.05 -1.44
N CYS A 50 -8.02 24.50 -2.20
CA CYS A 50 -9.30 25.14 -2.44
C CYS A 50 -10.06 25.43 -1.14
N ILE A 51 -10.13 24.45 -0.23
CA ILE A 51 -10.81 24.60 1.06
C ILE A 51 -10.15 25.73 1.89
N SER A 52 -8.83 25.71 2.01
CA SER A 52 -8.06 26.73 2.75
C SER A 52 -8.25 28.12 2.14
N THR A 53 -8.14 28.23 0.80
CA THR A 53 -8.30 29.51 0.09
C THR A 53 -9.74 30.02 0.18
N SER A 54 -10.74 29.12 0.17
CA SER A 54 -12.15 29.49 0.36
C SER A 54 -12.42 30.02 1.75
N ALA A 55 -11.81 29.45 2.78
CA ALA A 55 -11.93 29.95 4.16
C ALA A 55 -11.37 31.38 4.27
N LEU A 56 -10.20 31.65 3.65
CA LEU A 56 -9.64 33.00 3.58
C LEU A 56 -10.51 33.98 2.78
N LEU A 57 -11.09 33.51 1.66
CA LEU A 57 -12.01 34.32 0.85
C LEU A 57 -13.26 34.72 1.65
N ILE A 58 -13.87 33.78 2.37
CA ILE A 58 -15.02 34.03 3.23
C ILE A 58 -14.64 35.04 4.34
N GLY A 59 -13.47 34.86 4.96
CA GLY A 59 -12.97 35.81 5.97
C GLY A 59 -12.83 37.23 5.43
N ASN A 60 -12.24 37.39 4.22
CA ASN A 60 -12.12 38.71 3.58
C ASN A 60 -13.49 39.32 3.22
N ILE A 61 -14.45 38.49 2.81
CA ILE A 61 -15.84 38.97 2.54
C ILE A 61 -16.51 39.44 3.84
N VAL A 62 -16.37 38.68 4.92
CA VAL A 62 -16.92 39.07 6.23
C VAL A 62 -16.35 40.42 6.71
N LEU A 63 -15.03 40.62 6.54
CA LEU A 63 -14.36 41.89 6.89
C LEU A 63 -14.85 43.08 6.05
N LEU A 64 -15.44 42.89 4.87
CA LEU A 64 -16.07 43.98 4.11
C LEU A 64 -17.35 44.49 4.75
N PHE A 65 -18.11 43.62 5.40
CA PHE A 65 -19.41 43.93 5.96
C PHE A 65 -19.36 44.35 7.46
N ILE A 66 -18.39 43.76 8.20
CA ILE A 66 -18.27 43.98 9.65
C ILE A 66 -16.93 44.65 9.93
N GLN A 67 -16.96 45.97 10.16
CA GLN A 67 -15.74 46.77 10.36
C GLN A 67 -15.24 46.77 11.80
N ASP A 68 -16.11 46.55 12.80
CA ASP A 68 -15.80 46.59 14.24
C ASP A 68 -15.90 45.18 14.85
N ILE A 69 -15.04 44.27 14.43
CA ILE A 69 -14.91 42.96 15.07
C ILE A 69 -13.93 43.15 16.25
N PRO A 70 -14.38 42.97 17.54
CA PRO A 70 -13.54 43.17 18.72
C PRO A 70 -12.41 42.13 18.85
N PHE A 71 -12.27 41.24 17.88
CA PHE A 71 -11.38 40.11 17.85
C PHE A 71 -10.69 40.04 16.48
N SER A 72 -9.40 39.68 16.43
CA SER A 72 -8.69 39.55 15.15
C SER A 72 -9.17 38.29 14.43
N LEU A 73 -10.28 38.37 13.71
CA LEU A 73 -10.87 37.29 12.91
C LEU A 73 -9.85 36.72 11.91
N ASP A 74 -9.05 37.60 11.30
CA ASP A 74 -7.96 37.23 10.41
C ASP A 74 -6.92 36.34 11.11
N GLY A 75 -6.51 36.69 12.33
CA GLY A 75 -5.59 35.87 13.12
C GLY A 75 -6.16 34.49 13.47
N LEU A 76 -7.45 34.44 13.87
CA LEU A 76 -8.10 33.14 14.16
C LEU A 76 -8.23 32.28 12.93
N LEU A 77 -8.69 32.83 11.81
CA LEU A 77 -8.76 32.10 10.53
C LEU A 77 -7.39 31.64 10.08
N GLY A 78 -6.34 32.48 10.24
CA GLY A 78 -4.96 32.12 9.95
C GLY A 78 -4.50 30.90 10.76
N ILE A 79 -4.77 30.85 12.06
CA ILE A 79 -4.44 29.71 12.92
C ILE A 79 -5.19 28.45 12.47
N LEU A 80 -6.50 28.53 12.23
CA LEU A 80 -7.30 27.38 11.82
C LEU A 80 -6.85 26.82 10.46
N VAL A 81 -6.59 27.70 9.49
CA VAL A 81 -6.09 27.30 8.16
C VAL A 81 -4.69 26.70 8.27
N SER A 82 -3.79 27.28 9.07
CA SER A 82 -2.44 26.73 9.27
C SER A 82 -2.50 25.33 9.89
N LEU A 83 -3.34 25.12 10.89
CA LEU A 83 -3.51 23.79 11.50
C LEU A 83 -4.07 22.79 10.51
N PHE A 84 -5.04 23.18 9.69
CA PHE A 84 -5.59 22.34 8.62
C PHE A 84 -4.52 21.96 7.58
N ILE A 85 -3.69 22.92 7.15
CA ILE A 85 -2.58 22.66 6.20
C ILE A 85 -1.56 21.71 6.81
N ILE A 86 -1.17 21.88 8.07
CA ILE A 86 -0.23 20.99 8.75
C ILE A 86 -0.75 19.56 8.78
N ILE A 87 -2.00 19.36 9.23
CA ILE A 87 -2.62 18.02 9.30
C ILE A 87 -2.70 17.38 7.90
N SER A 88 -3.14 18.16 6.89
CA SER A 88 -3.23 17.69 5.51
C SER A 88 -1.86 17.33 4.93
N GLY A 89 -0.83 18.12 5.24
CA GLY A 89 0.54 17.86 4.83
C GLY A 89 1.09 16.54 5.41
N PHE A 90 0.91 16.28 6.70
CA PHE A 90 1.31 15.01 7.32
C PHE A 90 0.57 13.82 6.70
N LYS A 91 -0.72 13.96 6.42
CA LYS A 91 -1.49 12.92 5.74
C LYS A 91 -0.98 12.64 4.33
N LEU A 92 -0.67 13.69 3.58
CA LEU A 92 -0.10 13.58 2.23
C LEU A 92 1.27 12.90 2.23
N ILE A 93 2.15 13.27 3.18
CA ILE A 93 3.45 12.64 3.37
C ILE A 93 3.26 11.14 3.60
N LYS A 94 2.38 10.75 4.52
CA LYS A 94 2.08 9.35 4.81
C LYS A 94 1.56 8.62 3.56
N GLU A 95 0.56 9.14 2.87
CA GLU A 95 -0.01 8.55 1.65
C GLU A 95 1.04 8.40 0.52
N THR A 96 2.10 9.22 0.54
CA THR A 96 3.18 9.16 -0.47
C THR A 96 4.30 8.20 -0.07
N ILE A 97 4.62 8.11 1.22
CA ILE A 97 5.70 7.26 1.73
C ILE A 97 5.25 5.79 1.83
N ASP A 98 4.01 5.54 2.27
CA ASP A 98 3.50 4.17 2.45
C ASP A 98 3.78 3.25 1.24
N PRO A 99 3.54 3.65 -0.03
CA PRO A 99 3.87 2.82 -1.18
C PRO A 99 5.37 2.60 -1.42
N LEU A 100 6.25 3.46 -0.86
CA LEU A 100 7.71 3.34 -1.03
C LEU A 100 8.34 2.39 -0.02
N ILE A 101 7.78 2.31 1.18
CA ILE A 101 8.26 1.40 2.23
C ILE A 101 7.58 0.01 2.20
N GLY A 102 6.60 -0.16 1.32
CA GLY A 102 5.81 -1.38 1.16
C GLY A 102 4.49 -1.32 1.92
N VAL A 103 3.40 -1.33 1.17
CA VAL A 103 2.05 -1.48 1.71
C VAL A 103 1.70 -2.96 1.68
N SER A 104 1.06 -3.45 2.74
CA SER A 104 0.46 -4.79 2.74
C SER A 104 -0.48 -4.93 1.54
N THR A 105 -0.26 -5.96 0.75
CA THR A 105 -1.10 -6.31 -0.39
C THR A 105 -2.48 -6.75 0.14
N ASN A 106 -3.52 -6.60 -0.69
CA ASN A 106 -4.87 -7.08 -0.36
C ASN A 106 -4.82 -8.59 -0.06
N GLU A 107 -5.27 -8.98 1.14
CA GLU A 107 -5.27 -10.38 1.60
C GLU A 107 -6.02 -11.30 0.64
N GLU A 108 -7.14 -10.86 0.05
CA GLU A 108 -7.90 -11.63 -0.95
C GLU A 108 -7.03 -11.97 -2.17
N PHE A 109 -6.19 -11.05 -2.58
CA PHE A 109 -5.29 -11.24 -3.72
C PHE A 109 -4.18 -12.25 -3.41
N VAL A 110 -3.58 -12.15 -2.24
CA VAL A 110 -2.59 -13.11 -1.73
C VAL A 110 -3.19 -14.52 -1.65
N GLN A 111 -4.43 -14.65 -1.16
CA GLN A 111 -5.10 -15.95 -1.07
C GLN A 111 -5.31 -16.60 -2.46
N LYS A 112 -5.67 -15.84 -3.49
CA LYS A 112 -5.80 -16.37 -4.86
C LYS A 112 -4.49 -16.93 -5.41
N VAL A 113 -3.36 -16.25 -5.12
CA VAL A 113 -2.03 -16.77 -5.51
C VAL A 113 -1.73 -18.06 -4.75
N ILE A 114 -2.00 -18.11 -3.45
CA ILE A 114 -1.80 -19.31 -2.62
C ILE A 114 -2.67 -20.47 -3.11
N GLU A 115 -3.93 -20.24 -3.48
CA GLU A 115 -4.82 -21.26 -4.02
C GLU A 115 -4.27 -21.84 -5.35
N LEU A 116 -3.73 -21.00 -6.22
CA LEU A 116 -3.10 -21.43 -7.46
C LEU A 116 -1.87 -22.27 -7.17
N LEU A 117 -1.00 -21.87 -6.24
CA LEU A 117 0.18 -22.64 -5.84
C LEU A 117 -0.20 -24.01 -5.27
N LYS A 118 -1.19 -24.07 -4.39
CA LYS A 118 -1.69 -25.32 -3.80
C LYS A 118 -2.35 -26.27 -4.80
N SER A 119 -2.76 -25.78 -5.97
CA SER A 119 -3.35 -26.62 -7.01
C SER A 119 -2.34 -27.53 -7.72
N ASP A 120 -1.05 -27.26 -7.57
CA ASP A 120 0.02 -28.07 -8.15
C ASP A 120 0.47 -29.16 -7.15
N PRO A 121 0.51 -30.44 -7.54
CA PRO A 121 0.88 -31.54 -6.66
C PRO A 121 2.34 -31.51 -6.18
N VAL A 122 3.21 -30.75 -6.84
CA VAL A 122 4.61 -30.56 -6.43
C VAL A 122 4.70 -29.75 -5.12
N VAL A 123 3.70 -28.91 -4.83
CA VAL A 123 3.65 -28.04 -3.66
C VAL A 123 3.13 -28.81 -2.45
N LEU A 124 4.04 -29.23 -1.56
CA LEU A 124 3.70 -29.92 -0.31
C LEU A 124 3.34 -28.98 0.83
N GLY A 125 3.97 -27.79 0.83
CA GLY A 125 3.75 -26.73 1.81
C GLY A 125 4.30 -25.40 1.31
N TYR A 126 4.02 -24.31 2.05
CA TYR A 126 4.60 -23.03 1.75
C TYR A 126 4.78 -22.19 3.03
N HIS A 127 5.73 -21.29 3.01
CA HIS A 127 6.02 -20.36 4.11
C HIS A 127 6.75 -19.11 3.61
N ASP A 128 7.01 -18.16 4.49
CA ASP A 128 7.79 -16.94 4.25
C ASP A 128 7.36 -16.16 2.99
N LEU A 129 6.04 -16.04 2.80
CA LEU A 129 5.51 -15.21 1.73
C LEU A 129 5.76 -13.74 2.03
N ALA A 130 6.50 -13.07 1.15
CA ALA A 130 6.70 -11.65 1.17
C ALA A 130 6.17 -11.02 -0.12
N CYS A 131 5.49 -9.88 -0.01
CA CYS A 131 4.94 -9.16 -1.15
C CYS A 131 5.34 -7.70 -1.09
N HIS A 132 5.94 -7.19 -2.16
CA HIS A 132 6.42 -5.83 -2.29
C HIS A 132 5.74 -5.13 -3.46
N MET A 133 5.01 -4.05 -3.17
CA MET A 133 4.39 -3.23 -4.18
C MET A 133 5.30 -2.05 -4.55
N TYR A 134 5.67 -1.93 -5.82
CA TYR A 134 6.37 -0.78 -6.37
C TYR A 134 5.42 0.03 -7.26
N GLY A 135 4.69 0.93 -6.61
CA GLY A 135 3.65 1.69 -7.29
C GLY A 135 2.37 0.87 -7.56
N PRO A 136 1.44 1.38 -8.39
CA PRO A 136 0.11 0.79 -8.54
C PRO A 136 0.05 -0.45 -9.45
N THR A 137 1.11 -0.74 -10.20
CA THR A 137 1.08 -1.75 -11.27
C THR A 137 2.17 -2.80 -11.15
N LYS A 138 3.17 -2.61 -10.29
CA LYS A 138 4.31 -3.53 -10.18
C LYS A 138 4.30 -4.20 -8.82
N CYS A 139 4.11 -5.51 -8.79
CA CYS A 139 4.16 -6.33 -7.59
C CYS A 139 5.23 -7.41 -7.75
N PHE A 140 6.13 -7.49 -6.77
CA PHE A 140 7.08 -8.58 -6.61
C PHE A 140 6.66 -9.42 -5.41
N MET A 141 6.64 -10.71 -5.59
CA MET A 141 6.30 -11.65 -4.54
C MET A 141 7.38 -12.72 -4.44
N THR A 142 7.77 -13.06 -3.23
CA THR A 142 8.64 -14.19 -2.94
C THR A 142 7.94 -15.13 -1.99
N ILE A 143 8.13 -16.44 -2.18
CA ILE A 143 7.56 -17.48 -1.33
C ILE A 143 8.50 -18.68 -1.30
N HIS A 144 8.56 -19.32 -0.17
CA HIS A 144 9.20 -20.63 -0.03
C HIS A 144 8.17 -21.73 -0.24
N VAL A 145 8.51 -22.73 -1.00
CA VAL A 145 7.65 -23.89 -1.31
C VAL A 145 8.37 -25.17 -0.95
N GLU A 146 7.75 -25.95 -0.07
CA GLU A 146 8.25 -27.27 0.32
C GLU A 146 7.94 -28.26 -0.81
N VAL A 147 8.99 -28.99 -1.29
CA VAL A 147 8.92 -29.98 -2.35
C VAL A 147 9.54 -31.29 -1.88
N ASP A 148 9.19 -32.42 -2.50
CA ASP A 148 9.78 -33.71 -2.14
C ASP A 148 11.26 -33.79 -2.58
N ALA A 149 12.15 -34.03 -1.62
CA ALA A 149 13.59 -34.16 -1.83
C ALA A 149 14.01 -35.31 -2.76
N ASN A 150 13.12 -36.31 -2.95
CA ASN A 150 13.39 -37.47 -3.81
C ASN A 150 12.94 -37.30 -5.26
N GLN A 151 12.22 -36.25 -5.57
CA GLN A 151 11.85 -35.95 -6.95
C GLN A 151 13.06 -35.49 -7.76
N LYS A 152 13.01 -35.72 -9.07
CA LYS A 152 14.05 -35.20 -9.95
C LYS A 152 14.00 -33.68 -9.99
N ILE A 153 15.12 -33.05 -9.69
CA ILE A 153 15.24 -31.59 -9.60
C ILE A 153 14.72 -30.85 -10.86
N LEU A 154 14.95 -31.42 -12.05
CA LEU A 154 14.50 -30.82 -13.30
C LEU A 154 12.96 -30.84 -13.42
N ASP A 155 12.32 -31.97 -13.03
CA ASP A 155 10.86 -32.07 -13.11
C ASP A 155 10.17 -31.08 -12.09
N VAL A 156 10.76 -30.95 -10.91
CA VAL A 156 10.31 -29.97 -9.91
C VAL A 156 10.49 -28.54 -10.40
N HIS A 157 11.67 -28.23 -10.97
CA HIS A 157 11.98 -26.92 -11.50
C HIS A 157 10.99 -26.51 -12.62
N ASP A 158 10.69 -27.41 -13.54
CA ASP A 158 9.74 -27.16 -14.63
C ASP A 158 8.32 -26.88 -14.10
N SER A 159 7.90 -27.54 -13.02
CA SER A 159 6.61 -27.27 -12.37
C SER A 159 6.62 -25.89 -11.71
N ILE A 160 7.70 -25.54 -11.03
CA ILE A 160 7.86 -24.22 -10.37
C ILE A 160 7.85 -23.09 -11.41
N ASP A 161 8.62 -23.20 -12.48
CA ASP A 161 8.63 -22.23 -13.59
C ASP A 161 7.22 -22.04 -14.20
N ASN A 162 6.48 -23.15 -14.34
CA ASN A 162 5.11 -23.11 -14.83
C ASN A 162 4.18 -22.36 -13.84
N LEU A 163 4.37 -22.55 -12.55
CA LEU A 163 3.60 -21.83 -11.52
C LEU A 163 3.91 -20.33 -11.52
N GLU A 164 5.19 -19.94 -11.55
CA GLU A 164 5.61 -18.54 -11.64
C GLU A 164 5.02 -17.87 -12.88
N ARG A 165 5.06 -18.53 -14.02
CA ARG A 165 4.48 -18.03 -15.26
C ARG A 165 2.96 -17.90 -15.19
N LYS A 166 2.24 -18.88 -14.64
CA LYS A 166 0.78 -18.79 -14.45
C LYS A 166 0.38 -17.65 -13.54
N VAL A 167 1.13 -17.42 -12.45
CA VAL A 167 0.90 -16.28 -11.54
C VAL A 167 1.12 -14.96 -12.27
N HIS A 168 2.19 -14.87 -13.09
CA HIS A 168 2.45 -13.68 -13.89
C HIS A 168 1.33 -13.41 -14.90
N GLU A 169 0.89 -14.42 -15.66
CA GLU A 169 -0.15 -14.31 -16.68
C GLU A 169 -1.52 -13.95 -16.09
N GLN A 170 -1.87 -14.52 -14.93
CA GLN A 170 -3.20 -14.32 -14.33
C GLN A 170 -3.30 -13.05 -13.49
N PHE A 171 -2.21 -12.68 -12.81
CA PHE A 171 -2.23 -11.63 -11.79
C PHE A 171 -1.29 -10.46 -12.10
N GLY A 172 -0.38 -10.56 -13.09
CA GLY A 172 0.62 -9.54 -13.39
C GLY A 172 1.68 -9.39 -12.30
N ILE A 173 1.92 -10.45 -11.50
CA ILE A 173 2.90 -10.48 -10.41
C ILE A 173 4.18 -11.12 -10.89
N ASP A 174 5.32 -10.52 -10.55
CA ASP A 174 6.62 -11.17 -10.67
C ASP A 174 6.85 -12.01 -9.39
N LEU A 175 6.48 -13.29 -9.45
CA LEU A 175 6.68 -14.26 -8.38
C LEU A 175 8.03 -14.92 -8.50
N THR A 176 8.74 -15.07 -7.39
CA THR A 176 9.94 -15.90 -7.25
C THR A 176 9.69 -16.97 -6.19
N ILE A 177 9.81 -18.23 -6.55
CA ILE A 177 9.62 -19.38 -5.67
C ILE A 177 10.97 -19.95 -5.28
N HIS A 178 11.26 -19.93 -3.97
CA HIS A 178 12.39 -20.69 -3.41
C HIS A 178 11.93 -22.10 -3.08
N MET A 179 12.62 -23.09 -3.63
CA MET A 179 12.31 -24.51 -3.39
C MET A 179 13.01 -24.99 -2.13
N ASP A 180 12.24 -25.51 -1.16
CA ASP A 180 12.75 -26.15 0.05
C ASP A 180 12.51 -27.66 0.00
N PRO A 181 13.55 -28.47 -0.34
CA PRO A 181 13.40 -29.92 -0.41
C PRO A 181 13.23 -30.52 0.99
N ILE A 182 12.13 -31.26 1.19
CA ILE A 182 11.85 -31.96 2.44
C ILE A 182 11.80 -33.48 2.22
N VAL A 183 12.31 -34.25 3.17
CA VAL A 183 12.21 -35.71 3.17
C VAL A 183 10.86 -36.12 3.71
N ILE A 184 10.08 -36.87 2.91
CA ILE A 184 8.72 -37.33 3.27
C ILE A 184 8.60 -38.85 3.43
N ASP A 185 9.57 -39.62 2.94
CA ASP A 185 9.58 -41.09 2.90
C ASP A 185 10.36 -41.76 4.06
N ASN A 186 10.83 -40.98 5.04
CA ASN A 186 11.56 -41.48 6.21
C ASN A 186 10.71 -41.41 7.50
N GLU A 187 10.31 -42.57 7.99
CA GLU A 187 9.45 -42.71 9.19
C GLU A 187 10.06 -42.02 10.42
N VAL A 188 11.38 -42.15 10.65
CA VAL A 188 12.05 -41.55 11.80
C VAL A 188 12.02 -40.02 11.74
N ILE A 189 12.28 -39.47 10.55
CA ILE A 189 12.22 -38.02 10.33
C ILE A 189 10.78 -37.51 10.50
N ASN A 190 9.81 -38.26 9.98
CA ASN A 190 8.40 -37.93 10.08
C ASN A 190 7.89 -37.96 11.52
N ASP A 191 8.26 -38.99 12.31
CA ASP A 191 7.94 -39.05 13.74
C ASP A 191 8.54 -37.86 14.49
N LEU A 192 9.83 -37.60 14.28
CA LEU A 192 10.50 -36.46 14.90
C LEU A 192 9.85 -35.12 14.54
N ARG A 193 9.49 -34.93 13.26
CA ARG A 193 8.75 -33.75 12.78
C ARG A 193 7.42 -33.57 13.49
N GLN A 194 6.64 -34.66 13.65
CA GLN A 194 5.34 -34.59 14.37
C GLN A 194 5.51 -34.28 15.85
N ARG A 195 6.49 -34.87 16.52
CA ARG A 195 6.79 -34.60 17.93
C ARG A 195 7.18 -33.14 18.15
N VAL A 196 8.07 -32.60 17.32
CA VAL A 196 8.47 -31.16 17.40
C VAL A 196 7.29 -30.26 17.13
N LYS A 197 6.47 -30.56 16.10
CA LYS A 197 5.26 -29.80 15.80
C LYS A 197 4.23 -29.81 16.94
N GLY A 198 4.11 -30.96 17.64
CA GLY A 198 3.28 -31.08 18.83
C GLY A 198 3.77 -30.17 19.95
N ALA A 199 5.05 -30.26 20.30
CA ALA A 199 5.67 -29.45 21.34
C ALA A 199 5.55 -27.93 21.07
N ILE A 200 5.73 -27.52 19.82
CA ILE A 200 5.56 -26.09 19.43
C ILE A 200 4.11 -25.62 19.65
N LYS A 201 3.12 -26.44 19.29
CA LYS A 201 1.70 -26.11 19.50
C LYS A 201 1.29 -26.05 20.97
N GLU A 202 1.94 -26.85 21.85
CA GLU A 202 1.73 -26.77 23.30
C GLU A 202 2.21 -25.43 23.86
N ILE A 203 3.29 -24.84 23.30
CA ILE A 203 3.79 -23.51 23.70
C ILE A 203 2.79 -22.42 23.28
N HIS A 204 2.34 -22.42 22.02
CA HIS A 204 1.35 -21.47 21.55
C HIS A 204 0.65 -21.95 20.26
N PRO A 205 -0.71 -21.94 20.22
CA PRO A 205 -1.48 -22.50 19.09
C PRO A 205 -1.21 -21.84 17.73
N LYS A 206 -0.77 -20.57 17.73
CA LYS A 206 -0.47 -19.80 16.49
C LYS A 206 0.94 -20.05 15.95
N LEU A 207 1.80 -20.74 16.70
CA LEU A 207 3.13 -21.07 16.20
C LEU A 207 3.05 -22.18 15.15
N SER A 208 3.83 -22.05 14.10
CA SER A 208 4.01 -23.05 13.04
C SER A 208 5.49 -23.36 12.89
N MET A 209 5.77 -24.51 12.28
CA MET A 209 7.12 -24.94 11.95
C MET A 209 7.17 -25.20 10.44
N HIS A 210 8.19 -24.70 9.81
CA HIS A 210 8.51 -24.91 8.41
C HIS A 210 10.00 -25.28 8.27
N ASP A 211 10.39 -25.74 7.10
CA ASP A 211 11.77 -26.09 6.74
C ASP A 211 12.44 -27.05 7.76
N PHE A 212 11.70 -28.07 8.19
CA PHE A 212 12.23 -29.05 9.13
C PHE A 212 13.22 -30.00 8.44
N ARG A 213 14.50 -29.86 8.76
CA ARG A 213 15.58 -30.68 8.21
C ARG A 213 16.33 -31.40 9.33
N VAL A 214 16.72 -32.66 9.07
CA VAL A 214 17.54 -33.45 9.99
C VAL A 214 18.87 -33.72 9.29
N VAL A 215 19.96 -33.26 9.90
CA VAL A 215 21.31 -33.54 9.44
C VAL A 215 21.87 -34.69 10.27
N VAL A 216 22.18 -35.80 9.62
CA VAL A 216 22.85 -36.94 10.26
C VAL A 216 24.34 -36.64 10.26
N GLY A 217 24.92 -36.46 11.46
CA GLY A 217 26.35 -36.22 11.66
C GLY A 217 27.16 -37.52 11.65
#